data_3864a9450f682aaa8dedbe054070cf81
#
_entry.id   3864a9450f682aaa8dedbe054070cf81
#
_cell.length_a   1.000
_cell.length_b   1.000
_cell.length_c   1.000
_cell.angle_alpha   90.00
_cell.angle_beta   90.00
_cell.angle_gamma   90.00
#
_symmetry.space_group_name_H-M   'P 1'
#
loop_
_entity.id
_entity.type
_entity.pdbx_description
1 polymer ?
#
loop_
_entity_poly.entity_id
_entity_poly.type
_entity_poly.pdbx_seq_one_letter_code
_entity_poly.pdbx_strand_id
1 'polypeptide(L)'
;MEPVTRRTALILGGLGATAVVAGAGGLLWSQLNPFELRMPDGSGADLREPDVHRSAAGVLDVALTAAASTKTIGGRAARVLAYNGTLPGPTLAVRPGDELRIEFANQLSATTNLHTHGLHVSPDGESDNVFRRIDAGESARYRIQIPADHPPGTHWYHPHHHGTAAEQVFAGLYGAILVDDPEARDSLTERLLVISDISLAGSGDVRSASVAERMLGREGDLVLVNGQLAPVIRGRPGEQQRWRIVNACTSRYLDLRLDGQRFDVLGYDSARLERPREAEALLLLPGNRVDVLVTMAEGRSVLTAIPTDRGSFGMMGGVTRSTEPVAVATVAVDGDAVDTPPVTFAASTARDLRRAAVARTRTLVLAMGGGMMGGGMMAFTIDGASFDPDRIDQDVAL
;
A
#
# COMPACT_ATOMS: atom_id res chain seq x y z
N MET A 1 -25.01 -14.70 -45.55
CA MET A 1 -23.90 -13.75 -45.40
C MET A 1 -23.55 -13.24 -46.79
N GLU A 2 -23.76 -11.96 -47.04
CA GLU A 2 -23.33 -11.36 -48.31
C GLU A 2 -21.81 -11.31 -48.41
N PRO A 3 -21.24 -11.59 -49.56
CA PRO A 3 -19.76 -11.56 -49.72
C PRO A 3 -19.23 -10.13 -49.63
N VAL A 4 -18.22 -9.96 -48.78
CA VAL A 4 -17.53 -8.66 -48.60
C VAL A 4 -16.87 -8.22 -49.91
N THR A 5 -17.21 -7.04 -50.39
CA THR A 5 -16.63 -6.52 -51.66
C THR A 5 -15.15 -6.22 -51.51
N ARG A 6 -14.38 -6.33 -52.64
CA ARG A 6 -12.94 -6.01 -52.64
C ARG A 6 -12.66 -4.59 -52.10
N ARG A 7 -13.53 -3.63 -52.33
CA ARG A 7 -13.44 -2.28 -51.85
C ARG A 7 -13.59 -2.19 -50.34
N THR A 8 -14.56 -2.92 -49.76
CA THR A 8 -14.75 -2.99 -48.30
C THR A 8 -13.59 -3.72 -47.62
N ALA A 9 -13.04 -4.77 -48.21
CA ALA A 9 -11.88 -5.49 -47.70
C ALA A 9 -10.62 -4.60 -47.73
N LEU A 10 -10.42 -3.75 -48.73
CA LEU A 10 -9.30 -2.82 -48.78
C LEU A 10 -9.44 -1.67 -47.79
N ILE A 11 -10.67 -1.17 -47.55
CA ILE A 11 -10.92 -0.12 -46.55
C ILE A 11 -10.68 -0.71 -45.13
N LEU A 12 -11.18 -1.90 -44.81
CA LEU A 12 -10.97 -2.56 -43.54
C LEU A 12 -9.50 -2.93 -43.32
N GLY A 13 -8.82 -3.39 -44.37
CA GLY A 13 -7.36 -3.66 -44.33
C GLY A 13 -6.55 -2.37 -44.13
N GLY A 14 -6.92 -1.26 -44.76
CA GLY A 14 -6.27 0.05 -44.59
C GLY A 14 -6.48 0.61 -43.19
N LEU A 15 -7.70 0.50 -42.62
CA LEU A 15 -7.98 0.92 -41.25
C LEU A 15 -7.26 0.03 -40.23
N GLY A 16 -7.17 -1.26 -40.48
CA GLY A 16 -6.38 -2.18 -39.64
C GLY A 16 -4.89 -1.84 -39.66
N ALA A 17 -4.32 -1.54 -40.84
CA ALA A 17 -2.92 -1.15 -40.94
C ALA A 17 -2.61 0.18 -40.26
N THR A 18 -3.49 1.19 -40.36
CA THR A 18 -3.35 2.47 -39.65
C THR A 18 -3.47 2.31 -38.14
N ALA A 19 -4.36 1.44 -37.65
CA ALA A 19 -4.48 1.14 -36.22
C ALA A 19 -3.22 0.43 -35.67
N VAL A 20 -2.63 -0.49 -36.44
CA VAL A 20 -1.40 -1.18 -36.07
C VAL A 20 -0.20 -0.21 -36.06
N VAL A 21 -0.10 0.67 -37.06
CA VAL A 21 0.99 1.69 -37.11
C VAL A 21 0.83 2.71 -35.97
N ALA A 22 -0.38 3.16 -35.67
CA ALA A 22 -0.65 4.07 -34.56
C ALA A 22 -0.40 3.39 -33.21
N GLY A 23 -0.79 2.12 -33.05
CA GLY A 23 -0.53 1.32 -31.84
C GLY A 23 0.96 1.04 -31.64
N ALA A 24 1.66 0.62 -32.70
CA ALA A 24 3.11 0.39 -32.67
C ALA A 24 3.90 1.69 -32.46
N GLY A 25 3.46 2.80 -33.10
CA GLY A 25 4.05 4.12 -32.91
C GLY A 25 3.87 4.64 -31.48
N GLY A 26 2.71 4.42 -30.87
CA GLY A 26 2.44 4.76 -29.47
C GLY A 26 3.29 3.95 -28.49
N LEU A 27 3.44 2.65 -28.74
CA LEU A 27 4.31 1.77 -27.92
C LEU A 27 5.80 2.15 -28.08
N LEU A 28 6.27 2.41 -29.29
CA LEU A 28 7.63 2.89 -29.53
C LEU A 28 7.88 4.25 -28.89
N TRP A 29 6.91 5.18 -28.98
CA TRP A 29 7.02 6.49 -28.32
C TRP A 29 7.14 6.37 -26.80
N SER A 30 6.35 5.49 -26.16
CA SER A 30 6.41 5.26 -24.72
C SER A 30 7.70 4.59 -24.27
N GLN A 31 8.31 3.75 -25.11
CA GLN A 31 9.62 3.14 -24.85
C GLN A 31 10.81 4.07 -25.13
N LEU A 32 10.66 4.97 -26.10
CA LEU A 32 11.70 5.94 -26.47
C LEU A 32 11.69 7.19 -25.56
N ASN A 33 10.60 7.43 -24.82
CA ASN A 33 10.48 8.50 -23.84
C ASN A 33 10.16 7.91 -22.47
N PRO A 34 11.09 7.20 -21.82
CA PRO A 34 10.90 6.74 -20.47
C PRO A 34 10.69 7.97 -19.57
N PHE A 35 9.95 7.76 -18.47
CA PHE A 35 9.81 8.79 -17.45
C PHE A 35 11.20 9.08 -16.87
N GLU A 36 11.87 10.11 -17.34
CA GLU A 36 13.18 10.51 -16.83
C GLU A 36 13.02 11.09 -15.41
N LEU A 37 13.53 10.36 -14.44
CA LEU A 37 13.62 10.80 -13.06
C LEU A 37 14.71 11.86 -12.96
N ARG A 38 14.33 13.09 -12.65
CA ARG A 38 15.27 14.04 -12.07
C ARG A 38 15.44 13.69 -10.59
N MET A 39 16.38 12.79 -10.30
CA MET A 39 16.83 12.61 -8.92
C MET A 39 17.49 13.92 -8.49
N PRO A 40 17.09 14.50 -7.34
CA PRO A 40 17.88 15.60 -6.76
C PRO A 40 19.29 15.08 -6.51
N ASP A 41 20.30 15.83 -6.89
CA ASP A 41 21.72 15.50 -6.70
C ASP A 41 22.03 15.26 -5.21
N GLY A 42 21.79 14.05 -4.71
CA GLY A 42 22.12 13.60 -3.35
C GLY A 42 21.46 14.37 -2.18
N SER A 43 20.67 15.40 -2.45
CA SER A 43 19.89 16.17 -1.48
C SER A 43 18.41 15.98 -1.75
N GLY A 44 17.86 14.81 -1.42
CA GLY A 44 16.40 14.61 -1.39
C GLY A 44 15.75 15.70 -0.53
N ALA A 45 14.49 16.05 -0.83
CA ALA A 45 13.70 16.91 0.06
C ALA A 45 13.52 16.21 1.41
N ASP A 46 13.44 16.99 2.49
CA ASP A 46 13.11 16.42 3.81
C ASP A 46 11.80 15.62 3.75
N LEU A 47 11.76 14.55 4.52
CA LEU A 47 10.55 13.75 4.67
C LEU A 47 9.38 14.63 5.11
N ARG A 48 8.32 14.61 4.36
CA ARG A 48 7.04 15.23 4.72
C ARG A 48 6.08 14.14 5.18
N GLU A 49 5.51 14.34 6.33
CA GLU A 49 4.49 13.45 6.87
C GLU A 49 3.10 13.94 6.47
N PRO A 50 2.13 13.03 6.28
CA PRO A 50 0.74 13.42 6.00
C PRO A 50 0.13 14.19 7.17
N ASP A 51 -0.84 15.08 6.87
CA ASP A 51 -1.63 15.74 7.91
C ASP A 51 -2.32 14.71 8.80
N VAL A 52 -2.34 14.99 10.11
CA VAL A 52 -2.92 14.09 11.11
C VAL A 52 -4.23 14.65 11.65
N HIS A 53 -5.33 13.95 11.42
CA HIS A 53 -6.62 14.21 12.06
C HIS A 53 -6.75 13.34 13.31
N ARG A 54 -6.96 13.95 14.46
CA ARG A 54 -7.04 13.24 15.75
C ARG A 54 -8.44 13.26 16.32
N SER A 55 -8.82 12.16 16.95
CA SER A 55 -10.08 12.10 17.71
C SER A 55 -10.08 13.08 18.88
N ALA A 56 -11.26 13.63 19.16
CA ALA A 56 -11.51 14.47 20.30
C ALA A 56 -12.82 14.02 20.97
N ALA A 57 -12.83 13.96 22.29
CA ALA A 57 -13.98 13.52 23.09
C ALA A 57 -14.61 12.19 22.63
N GLY A 58 -13.75 11.23 22.22
CA GLY A 58 -14.19 9.88 21.82
C GLY A 58 -14.66 9.74 20.38
N VAL A 59 -14.50 10.76 19.53
CA VAL A 59 -14.93 10.73 18.13
C VAL A 59 -13.91 11.38 17.22
N LEU A 60 -13.72 10.80 16.04
CA LEU A 60 -13.06 11.43 14.91
C LEU A 60 -14.05 11.55 13.75
N ASP A 61 -14.49 12.78 13.47
CA ASP A 61 -15.29 13.09 12.29
C ASP A 61 -14.36 13.57 11.15
N VAL A 62 -14.43 12.95 9.98
CA VAL A 62 -13.61 13.31 8.82
C VAL A 62 -14.39 13.19 7.52
N ALA A 63 -14.22 14.17 6.62
CA ALA A 63 -14.64 14.07 5.24
C ALA A 63 -13.48 13.50 4.40
N LEU A 64 -13.73 12.43 3.64
CA LEU A 64 -12.74 11.77 2.81
C LEU A 64 -13.23 11.67 1.37
N THR A 65 -12.59 12.37 0.47
CA THR A 65 -12.93 12.38 -0.97
C THR A 65 -11.87 11.62 -1.77
N ALA A 66 -12.29 10.59 -2.48
CA ALA A 66 -11.46 9.89 -3.46
C ALA A 66 -11.60 10.58 -4.82
N ALA A 67 -10.51 11.12 -5.36
CA ALA A 67 -10.53 11.86 -6.63
C ALA A 67 -9.20 11.73 -7.40
N ALA A 68 -9.25 12.04 -8.71
CA ALA A 68 -8.04 12.26 -9.49
C ALA A 68 -7.34 13.56 -9.04
N SER A 69 -6.02 13.52 -8.98
CA SER A 69 -5.20 14.64 -8.52
C SER A 69 -3.89 14.71 -9.31
N THR A 70 -3.31 15.91 -9.42
CA THR A 70 -1.97 16.07 -9.98
C THR A 70 -0.96 16.29 -8.85
N LYS A 71 0.10 15.49 -8.83
CA LYS A 71 1.20 15.55 -7.86
C LYS A 71 2.52 15.75 -8.56
N THR A 72 3.49 16.31 -7.85
CA THR A 72 4.88 16.33 -8.32
C THR A 72 5.61 15.12 -7.79
N ILE A 73 6.01 14.21 -8.67
CA ILE A 73 6.79 13.01 -8.34
C ILE A 73 8.08 13.07 -9.16
N GLY A 74 9.23 13.04 -8.49
CA GLY A 74 10.53 13.15 -9.16
C GLY A 74 10.71 14.43 -9.97
N GLY A 75 10.13 15.56 -9.53
CA GLY A 75 10.18 16.84 -10.21
C GLY A 75 9.25 16.99 -11.43
N ARG A 76 8.38 16.01 -11.71
CA ARG A 76 7.44 16.02 -12.83
C ARG A 76 5.99 15.90 -12.36
N ALA A 77 5.06 16.49 -13.12
CA ALA A 77 3.64 16.35 -12.87
C ALA A 77 3.18 14.90 -13.15
N ALA A 78 2.51 14.28 -12.18
CA ALA A 78 1.94 12.95 -12.27
C ALA A 78 0.45 13.01 -11.96
N ARG A 79 -0.37 12.40 -12.81
CA ARG A 79 -1.81 12.26 -12.58
C ARG A 79 -2.07 10.97 -11.83
N VAL A 80 -2.45 11.11 -10.57
CA VAL A 80 -2.65 10.02 -9.62
C VAL A 80 -4.08 10.05 -9.08
N LEU A 81 -4.46 9.04 -8.32
CA LEU A 81 -5.64 9.09 -7.47
C LEU A 81 -5.20 9.48 -6.05
N ALA A 82 -6.06 10.21 -5.33
CA ALA A 82 -5.69 10.68 -4.00
C ALA A 82 -6.94 10.83 -3.12
N TYR A 83 -6.76 10.60 -1.82
CA TYR A 83 -7.73 11.02 -0.81
C TYR A 83 -7.45 12.47 -0.41
N ASN A 84 -8.50 13.31 -0.44
CA ASN A 84 -8.44 14.75 -0.13
C ASN A 84 -7.32 15.49 -0.89
N GLY A 85 -6.98 14.99 -2.09
CA GLY A 85 -5.95 15.59 -2.93
C GLY A 85 -4.53 15.43 -2.38
N THR A 86 -4.24 14.58 -1.39
CA THR A 86 -2.91 14.33 -0.84
C THR A 86 -2.43 12.90 -1.12
N LEU A 87 -1.13 12.67 -1.13
CA LEU A 87 -0.51 11.37 -1.38
C LEU A 87 0.62 11.15 -0.36
N PRO A 88 0.45 10.24 0.60
CA PRO A 88 -0.78 9.53 0.93
C PRO A 88 -1.92 10.45 1.37
N GLY A 89 -3.12 9.90 1.55
CA GLY A 89 -4.25 10.56 2.19
C GLY A 89 -3.93 10.93 3.65
N PRO A 90 -4.78 11.73 4.33
CA PRO A 90 -4.54 12.17 5.70
C PRO A 90 -4.42 10.97 6.65
N THR A 91 -3.61 11.12 7.68
CA THR A 91 -3.50 10.14 8.77
C THR A 91 -4.67 10.31 9.73
N LEU A 92 -5.37 9.21 10.04
CA LEU A 92 -6.48 9.18 10.98
C LEU A 92 -6.00 8.61 12.31
N ALA A 93 -5.93 9.43 13.36
CA ALA A 93 -5.47 9.01 14.67
C ALA A 93 -6.66 8.91 15.65
N VAL A 94 -6.89 7.71 16.16
CA VAL A 94 -7.95 7.35 17.10
C VAL A 94 -7.38 6.67 18.33
N ARG A 95 -8.17 6.52 19.37
CA ARG A 95 -7.83 5.78 20.58
C ARG A 95 -8.73 4.57 20.73
N PRO A 96 -8.31 3.55 21.47
CA PRO A 96 -9.21 2.49 21.87
C PRO A 96 -10.49 3.09 22.54
N GLY A 97 -11.66 2.63 22.10
CA GLY A 97 -12.95 3.14 22.54
C GLY A 97 -13.55 4.26 21.69
N ASP A 98 -12.80 4.90 20.80
CA ASP A 98 -13.30 5.97 19.94
C ASP A 98 -14.19 5.47 18.79
N GLU A 99 -15.04 6.34 18.28
CA GLU A 99 -15.78 6.15 17.04
C GLU A 99 -15.13 6.96 15.90
N LEU A 100 -14.78 6.29 14.80
CA LEU A 100 -14.33 6.92 13.56
C LEU A 100 -15.54 7.07 12.63
N ARG A 101 -15.88 8.30 12.28
CA ARG A 101 -16.98 8.67 11.38
C ARG A 101 -16.40 9.27 10.12
N ILE A 102 -16.71 8.67 8.96
CA ILE A 102 -16.21 9.15 7.68
C ILE A 102 -17.37 9.48 6.76
N GLU A 103 -17.47 10.73 6.33
CA GLU A 103 -18.29 11.14 5.20
C GLU A 103 -17.46 10.93 3.92
N PHE A 104 -17.70 9.82 3.24
CA PHE A 104 -16.93 9.42 2.07
C PHE A 104 -17.59 9.88 0.77
N ALA A 105 -16.83 10.51 -0.13
CA ALA A 105 -17.28 10.89 -1.46
C ALA A 105 -16.42 10.25 -2.56
N ASN A 106 -17.07 9.54 -3.48
CA ASN A 106 -16.42 8.98 -4.66
C ASN A 106 -16.51 9.95 -5.84
N GLN A 107 -15.45 10.69 -6.11
CA GLN A 107 -15.31 11.54 -7.29
C GLN A 107 -14.46 10.89 -8.40
N LEU A 108 -14.26 9.59 -8.33
CA LEU A 108 -13.61 8.82 -9.38
C LEU A 108 -14.61 8.52 -10.52
N SER A 109 -14.10 8.07 -11.65
CA SER A 109 -14.91 7.56 -12.77
C SER A 109 -15.29 6.07 -12.62
N ALA A 110 -14.88 5.43 -11.53
CA ALA A 110 -15.09 4.01 -11.28
C ALA A 110 -15.66 3.78 -9.87
N THR A 111 -16.30 2.64 -9.68
CA THR A 111 -16.75 2.16 -8.37
C THR A 111 -15.58 2.01 -7.41
N THR A 112 -15.80 2.35 -6.15
CA THR A 112 -14.83 2.19 -5.06
C THR A 112 -15.55 1.85 -3.75
N ASN A 113 -14.77 1.68 -2.69
CA ASN A 113 -15.22 1.65 -1.30
C ASN A 113 -14.06 2.05 -0.38
N LEU A 114 -14.23 1.85 0.92
CA LEU A 114 -13.19 2.07 1.92
C LEU A 114 -13.09 0.83 2.80
N HIS A 115 -11.87 0.38 3.05
CA HIS A 115 -11.49 -0.67 3.99
C HIS A 115 -10.47 -0.13 4.99
N THR A 116 -10.63 -0.50 6.25
CA THR A 116 -9.72 -0.13 7.34
C THR A 116 -8.86 -1.33 7.74
N HIS A 117 -7.78 -1.50 7.02
CA HIS A 117 -6.91 -2.66 7.08
C HIS A 117 -6.24 -2.83 8.45
N GLY A 118 -6.53 -3.95 9.08
CA GLY A 118 -5.92 -4.39 10.33
C GLY A 118 -6.63 -3.93 11.59
N LEU A 119 -7.68 -3.12 11.50
CA LEU A 119 -8.54 -2.83 12.66
C LEU A 119 -9.40 -4.05 13.00
N HIS A 120 -9.55 -4.31 14.29
CA HIS A 120 -10.43 -5.36 14.82
C HIS A 120 -11.83 -4.77 15.05
N VAL A 121 -12.57 -4.56 13.98
CA VAL A 121 -13.87 -3.87 13.97
C VAL A 121 -14.93 -4.70 13.27
N SER A 122 -16.21 -4.30 13.40
CA SER A 122 -17.31 -4.99 12.70
C SER A 122 -17.14 -4.91 11.18
N PRO A 123 -17.34 -6.00 10.44
CA PRO A 123 -17.37 -6.01 8.98
C PRO A 123 -18.74 -5.64 8.39
N ASP A 124 -19.73 -5.27 9.21
CA ASP A 124 -21.12 -5.13 8.80
C ASP A 124 -21.59 -3.68 8.64
N GLY A 125 -22.63 -3.50 7.84
CA GLY A 125 -23.40 -2.26 7.73
C GLY A 125 -22.58 -1.06 7.28
N GLU A 126 -22.55 0.00 8.09
CA GLU A 126 -21.76 1.21 7.86
C GLU A 126 -20.33 1.12 8.42
N SER A 127 -19.94 0.00 9.02
CA SER A 127 -18.58 -0.23 9.52
C SER A 127 -17.65 -0.68 8.38
N ASP A 128 -16.64 -1.51 8.66
CA ASP A 128 -15.61 -1.93 7.69
C ASP A 128 -16.13 -3.00 6.71
N ASN A 129 -17.21 -2.70 6.04
CA ASN A 129 -17.88 -3.61 5.10
C ASN A 129 -17.27 -3.52 3.70
N VAL A 130 -16.41 -4.49 3.37
CA VAL A 130 -15.73 -4.55 2.06
C VAL A 130 -16.64 -4.83 0.88
N PHE A 131 -17.89 -5.26 1.12
CA PHE A 131 -18.89 -5.50 0.06
C PHE A 131 -19.67 -4.22 -0.30
N ARG A 132 -19.50 -3.14 0.44
CA ARG A 132 -20.12 -1.87 0.05
C ARG A 132 -19.63 -1.45 -1.32
N ARG A 133 -20.58 -0.97 -2.11
CA ARG A 133 -20.35 -0.44 -3.44
C ARG A 133 -20.73 1.03 -3.46
N ILE A 134 -19.79 1.88 -3.84
CA ILE A 134 -20.00 3.33 -3.97
C ILE A 134 -19.65 3.69 -5.39
N ASP A 135 -20.66 3.93 -6.22
CA ASP A 135 -20.46 4.21 -7.64
C ASP A 135 -19.94 5.64 -7.87
N ALA A 136 -19.51 5.91 -9.10
CA ALA A 136 -18.97 7.22 -9.49
C ALA A 136 -19.97 8.36 -9.18
N GLY A 137 -19.52 9.37 -8.45
CA GLY A 137 -20.33 10.51 -8.02
C GLY A 137 -21.18 10.27 -6.78
N GLU A 138 -21.19 9.07 -6.21
CA GLU A 138 -21.92 8.75 -5.01
C GLU A 138 -21.14 9.08 -3.72
N SER A 139 -21.87 9.11 -2.61
CA SER A 139 -21.31 9.31 -1.27
C SER A 139 -21.85 8.25 -0.30
N ALA A 140 -21.08 7.94 0.72
CA ALA A 140 -21.46 6.99 1.76
C ALA A 140 -20.92 7.41 3.12
N ARG A 141 -21.59 6.98 4.18
CA ARG A 141 -21.11 7.14 5.56
C ARG A 141 -20.47 5.87 6.05
N TYR A 142 -19.38 6.02 6.77
CA TYR A 142 -18.77 4.95 7.57
C TYR A 142 -18.83 5.35 9.05
N ARG A 143 -19.17 4.37 9.88
CA ARG A 143 -19.18 4.48 11.34
C ARG A 143 -18.48 3.28 11.91
N ILE A 144 -17.27 3.48 12.38
CA ILE A 144 -16.37 2.41 12.80
C ILE A 144 -16.11 2.60 14.28
N GLN A 145 -16.67 1.72 15.11
CA GLN A 145 -16.42 1.69 16.54
C GLN A 145 -15.12 0.95 16.80
N ILE A 146 -14.13 1.64 17.35
CA ILE A 146 -12.88 1.02 17.80
C ILE A 146 -13.18 0.37 19.17
N PRO A 147 -12.96 -0.94 19.34
CA PRO A 147 -13.14 -1.59 20.65
C PRO A 147 -12.28 -0.94 21.74
N ALA A 148 -12.78 -0.91 22.97
CA ALA A 148 -12.04 -0.32 24.08
C ALA A 148 -10.76 -1.10 24.45
N ASP A 149 -10.70 -2.36 24.09
CA ASP A 149 -9.55 -3.25 24.25
C ASP A 149 -8.72 -3.42 22.95
N HIS A 150 -9.00 -2.61 21.93
CA HIS A 150 -8.24 -2.65 20.70
C HIS A 150 -6.76 -2.35 20.97
N PRO A 151 -5.83 -3.18 20.48
CA PRO A 151 -4.41 -2.92 20.69
C PRO A 151 -3.97 -1.65 19.95
N PRO A 152 -3.10 -0.82 20.54
CA PRO A 152 -2.49 0.30 19.85
C PRO A 152 -1.58 -0.20 18.72
N GLY A 153 -1.46 0.57 17.63
CA GLY A 153 -0.61 0.19 16.51
C GLY A 153 -0.82 1.00 15.25
N THR A 154 -0.16 0.54 14.21
CA THR A 154 -0.17 1.15 12.89
C THR A 154 -1.07 0.34 11.96
N HIS A 155 -2.05 1.01 11.39
CA HIS A 155 -3.03 0.47 10.46
C HIS A 155 -3.08 1.39 9.24
N TRP A 156 -3.89 1.04 8.25
CA TRP A 156 -4.04 1.87 7.05
C TRP A 156 -5.44 1.71 6.43
N TYR A 157 -5.82 2.58 5.53
CA TYR A 157 -7.08 2.52 4.81
C TYR A 157 -6.85 2.62 3.31
N HIS A 158 -7.67 1.89 2.56
CA HIS A 158 -7.58 1.81 1.10
C HIS A 158 -8.87 1.25 0.49
N PRO A 159 -9.08 1.32 -0.84
CA PRO A 159 -10.19 0.64 -1.50
C PRO A 159 -10.04 -0.89 -1.44
N HIS A 160 -11.17 -1.59 -1.30
CA HIS A 160 -11.20 -3.06 -1.32
C HIS A 160 -12.27 -3.61 -2.28
N HIS A 161 -12.89 -2.77 -3.11
CA HIS A 161 -13.90 -3.21 -4.06
C HIS A 161 -13.28 -4.16 -5.09
N HIS A 162 -13.89 -5.36 -5.23
CA HIS A 162 -13.40 -6.39 -6.15
C HIS A 162 -13.38 -5.88 -7.60
N GLY A 163 -12.24 -6.05 -8.27
CA GLY A 163 -12.01 -5.63 -9.66
C GLY A 163 -11.42 -4.22 -9.82
N THR A 164 -11.45 -3.34 -8.80
CA THR A 164 -10.88 -1.99 -8.87
C THR A 164 -9.80 -1.70 -7.84
N ALA A 165 -9.79 -2.43 -6.72
CA ALA A 165 -8.90 -2.16 -5.57
C ALA A 165 -7.43 -2.06 -5.96
N ALA A 166 -6.87 -3.05 -6.68
CA ALA A 166 -5.44 -3.07 -7.01
C ALA A 166 -5.01 -1.87 -7.87
N GLU A 167 -5.83 -1.49 -8.87
CA GLU A 167 -5.54 -0.33 -9.73
C GLU A 167 -5.64 0.97 -8.94
N GLN A 168 -6.62 1.09 -8.06
CA GLN A 168 -6.86 2.29 -7.27
C GLN A 168 -5.78 2.48 -6.20
N VAL A 169 -5.36 1.41 -5.51
CA VAL A 169 -4.25 1.46 -4.54
C VAL A 169 -2.94 1.81 -5.25
N PHE A 170 -2.63 1.14 -6.37
CA PHE A 170 -1.43 1.44 -7.15
C PHE A 170 -1.40 2.87 -7.68
N ALA A 171 -2.56 3.45 -7.95
CA ALA A 171 -2.68 4.83 -8.41
C ALA A 171 -2.61 5.87 -7.27
N GLY A 172 -2.63 5.45 -5.97
CA GLY A 172 -2.38 6.35 -4.85
C GLY A 172 -3.49 6.42 -3.79
N LEU A 173 -4.56 5.62 -3.88
CA LEU A 173 -5.62 5.62 -2.86
C LEU A 173 -5.24 4.79 -1.63
N TYR A 174 -4.50 5.39 -0.73
CA TYR A 174 -4.14 4.83 0.58
C TYR A 174 -3.85 5.96 1.56
N GLY A 175 -4.00 5.67 2.86
CA GLY A 175 -3.63 6.55 3.96
C GLY A 175 -3.49 5.75 5.25
N ALA A 176 -2.86 6.30 6.28
CA ALA A 176 -2.61 5.60 7.54
C ALA A 176 -3.72 5.81 8.56
N ILE A 177 -3.92 4.80 9.41
CA ILE A 177 -4.69 4.91 10.65
C ILE A 177 -3.75 4.57 11.80
N LEU A 178 -3.72 5.42 12.81
CA LEU A 178 -2.98 5.18 14.04
C LEU A 178 -3.98 4.95 15.17
N VAL A 179 -3.87 3.81 15.83
CA VAL A 179 -4.50 3.63 17.13
C VAL A 179 -3.47 4.04 18.15
N ASP A 180 -3.71 5.20 18.77
CA ASP A 180 -2.76 5.80 19.70
C ASP A 180 -2.57 4.90 20.94
N ASP A 181 -1.34 4.87 21.40
CA ASP A 181 -0.97 4.20 22.65
C ASP A 181 -1.10 5.21 23.80
N PRO A 182 -2.05 5.03 24.70
CA PRO A 182 -2.23 5.93 25.84
C PRO A 182 -1.02 5.95 26.79
N GLU A 183 -0.15 4.93 26.70
CA GLU A 183 1.07 4.82 27.50
C GLU A 183 2.33 5.30 26.76
N ALA A 184 2.20 5.68 25.48
CA ALA A 184 3.33 6.23 24.71
C ALA A 184 3.80 7.54 25.33
N ARG A 185 5.11 7.66 25.55
CA ARG A 185 5.70 8.89 26.07
C ARG A 185 5.81 9.90 24.93
N ASP A 186 5.39 11.12 25.18
CA ASP A 186 5.50 12.29 24.26
C ASP A 186 6.96 12.66 23.90
N SER A 187 7.94 11.91 24.40
CA SER A 187 9.37 12.25 24.28
C SER A 187 10.06 11.66 23.05
N LEU A 188 9.39 10.79 22.28
CA LEU A 188 9.97 10.18 21.08
C LEU A 188 9.60 10.94 19.83
N THR A 189 10.57 11.18 18.97
CA THR A 189 10.29 11.56 17.58
C THR A 189 9.64 10.38 16.87
N GLU A 190 8.38 10.51 16.50
CA GLU A 190 7.70 9.51 15.67
C GLU A 190 7.80 9.88 14.19
N ARG A 191 7.96 8.89 13.32
CA ARG A 191 7.93 9.01 11.85
C ARG A 191 6.94 8.03 11.27
N LEU A 192 6.08 8.51 10.40
CA LEU A 192 5.19 7.66 9.60
C LEU A 192 5.77 7.52 8.20
N LEU A 193 6.07 6.29 7.79
CA LEU A 193 6.62 5.95 6.48
C LEU A 193 5.61 5.07 5.73
N VAL A 194 4.75 5.67 4.92
CA VAL A 194 3.87 4.91 4.01
C VAL A 194 4.63 4.69 2.71
N ILE A 195 5.11 3.47 2.52
CA ILE A 195 5.91 3.08 1.35
C ILE A 195 4.96 2.49 0.31
N SER A 196 5.03 3.03 -0.88
CA SER A 196 4.24 2.61 -2.04
C SER A 196 5.11 2.54 -3.28
N ASP A 197 4.59 1.94 -4.35
CA ASP A 197 5.26 1.99 -5.65
C ASP A 197 4.28 2.35 -6.76
N ILE A 198 4.80 2.98 -7.82
CA ILE A 198 4.02 3.46 -8.94
C ILE A 198 4.83 3.41 -10.23
N SER A 199 4.19 3.20 -11.36
CA SER A 199 4.77 3.39 -12.71
C SER A 199 4.03 4.48 -13.44
N LEU A 200 4.77 5.40 -14.02
CA LEU A 200 4.22 6.53 -14.77
C LEU A 200 4.60 6.44 -16.25
N ALA A 201 3.65 6.73 -17.11
CA ALA A 201 3.89 6.93 -18.54
C ALA A 201 4.63 8.26 -18.78
N GLY A 202 5.20 8.44 -19.96
CA GLY A 202 5.83 9.72 -20.37
C GLY A 202 4.89 10.94 -20.29
N SER A 203 3.58 10.70 -20.40
CA SER A 203 2.53 11.72 -20.21
C SER A 203 2.31 12.13 -18.74
N GLY A 204 2.87 11.40 -17.77
CA GLY A 204 2.63 11.56 -16.34
C GLY A 204 1.40 10.82 -15.82
N ASP A 205 0.71 10.05 -16.65
CA ASP A 205 -0.39 9.19 -16.19
C ASP A 205 0.16 7.93 -15.50
N VAL A 206 -0.60 7.40 -14.55
CA VAL A 206 -0.31 6.09 -13.99
C VAL A 206 -0.45 5.04 -15.09
N ARG A 207 0.57 4.22 -15.26
CA ARG A 207 0.56 3.14 -16.26
C ARG A 207 -0.46 2.07 -15.87
N SER A 208 -1.34 1.71 -16.78
CA SER A 208 -2.28 0.61 -16.55
C SER A 208 -1.55 -0.74 -16.48
N ALA A 209 -2.07 -1.66 -15.66
CA ALA A 209 -1.52 -3.01 -15.58
C ALA A 209 -1.76 -3.79 -16.89
N SER A 210 -0.74 -4.47 -17.38
CA SER A 210 -0.86 -5.48 -18.42
C SER A 210 -1.65 -6.70 -17.92
N VAL A 211 -2.07 -7.59 -18.82
CA VAL A 211 -2.75 -8.84 -18.45
C VAL A 211 -1.86 -9.69 -17.53
N ALA A 212 -0.57 -9.80 -17.83
CA ALA A 212 0.38 -10.55 -17.01
C ALA A 212 0.54 -9.92 -15.61
N GLU A 213 0.62 -8.60 -15.49
CA GLU A 213 0.72 -7.89 -14.21
C GLU A 213 -0.55 -8.04 -13.36
N ARG A 214 -1.73 -8.09 -13.97
CA ARG A 214 -2.99 -8.37 -13.22
C ARG A 214 -3.03 -9.79 -12.66
N MET A 215 -2.39 -10.73 -13.34
CA MET A 215 -2.39 -12.13 -12.94
C MET A 215 -1.27 -12.47 -11.96
N LEU A 216 -0.08 -11.92 -12.16
CA LEU A 216 1.13 -12.27 -11.43
C LEU A 216 1.56 -11.18 -10.44
N GLY A 217 0.82 -10.08 -10.37
CA GLY A 217 1.16 -8.89 -9.60
C GLY A 217 2.12 -7.98 -10.37
N ARG A 218 2.17 -6.70 -10.01
CA ARG A 218 3.09 -5.72 -10.59
C ARG A 218 3.87 -4.98 -9.53
N GLU A 219 5.07 -4.58 -9.88
CA GLU A 219 5.88 -3.65 -9.11
C GLU A 219 6.06 -2.36 -9.90
N GLY A 220 5.95 -1.23 -9.21
CA GLY A 220 6.14 0.08 -9.82
C GLY A 220 7.62 0.39 -10.05
N ASP A 221 7.92 1.20 -11.06
CA ASP A 221 9.29 1.62 -11.37
C ASP A 221 9.83 2.60 -10.32
N LEU A 222 8.93 3.30 -9.61
CA LEU A 222 9.24 4.31 -8.61
C LEU A 222 8.76 3.83 -7.25
N VAL A 223 9.64 3.82 -6.27
CA VAL A 223 9.29 3.58 -4.86
C VAL A 223 9.19 4.92 -4.16
N LEU A 224 8.08 5.15 -3.48
CA LEU A 224 7.77 6.42 -2.81
C LEU A 224 7.65 6.19 -1.31
N VAL A 225 8.09 7.16 -0.53
CA VAL A 225 7.77 7.29 0.89
C VAL A 225 6.93 8.55 1.06
N ASN A 226 5.73 8.42 1.55
CA ASN A 226 4.78 9.53 1.70
C ASN A 226 4.62 10.35 0.40
N GLY A 227 4.58 9.66 -0.76
CA GLY A 227 4.48 10.30 -2.06
C GLY A 227 5.76 10.97 -2.56
N GLN A 228 6.88 10.87 -1.85
CA GLN A 228 8.18 11.44 -2.18
C GLN A 228 9.16 10.37 -2.66
N LEU A 229 10.01 10.70 -3.62
CA LEU A 229 11.13 9.85 -4.03
C LEU A 229 12.33 10.09 -3.11
N ALA A 230 12.83 9.00 -2.51
CA ALA A 230 14.03 8.98 -1.67
C ALA A 230 14.17 10.21 -0.76
N PRO A 231 13.16 10.52 0.10
CA PRO A 231 13.22 11.68 0.99
C PRO A 231 14.36 11.54 2.01
N VAL A 232 14.71 12.67 2.66
CA VAL A 232 15.70 12.69 3.73
C VAL A 232 14.99 12.63 5.10
N ILE A 233 15.31 11.61 5.88
CA ILE A 233 14.94 11.50 7.29
C ILE A 233 16.07 12.10 8.12
N ARG A 234 15.76 13.11 8.92
CA ARG A 234 16.76 13.77 9.75
C ARG A 234 16.71 13.29 11.18
N GLY A 235 17.89 13.28 11.83
CA GLY A 235 18.04 13.01 13.24
C GLY A 235 19.34 13.58 13.79
N ARG A 236 19.50 13.47 15.11
CA ARG A 236 20.74 13.82 15.81
C ARG A 236 21.43 12.55 16.30
N PRO A 237 22.77 12.54 16.43
CA PRO A 237 23.48 11.37 16.95
C PRO A 237 22.94 10.92 18.31
N GLY A 238 22.63 9.62 18.45
CA GLY A 238 22.05 9.05 19.67
C GLY A 238 20.55 9.26 19.85
N GLU A 239 19.88 10.05 18.99
CA GLU A 239 18.43 10.21 19.02
C GLU A 239 17.75 8.85 18.72
N GLN A 240 16.76 8.48 19.52
CA GLN A 240 15.87 7.36 19.19
C GLN A 240 14.62 7.88 18.51
N GLN A 241 14.34 7.37 17.31
CA GLN A 241 13.10 7.64 16.59
C GLN A 241 12.26 6.38 16.49
N ARG A 242 10.94 6.50 16.65
CA ARG A 242 9.99 5.45 16.35
C ARG A 242 9.53 5.59 14.92
N TRP A 243 9.77 4.57 14.11
CA TRP A 243 9.28 4.53 12.74
C TRP A 243 8.10 3.59 12.63
N ARG A 244 6.98 4.11 12.16
CA ARG A 244 5.77 3.39 11.83
C ARG A 244 5.75 3.19 10.32
N ILE A 245 5.99 1.97 9.85
CA ILE A 245 6.17 1.68 8.43
C ILE A 245 4.98 0.89 7.93
N VAL A 246 4.39 1.34 6.82
CA VAL A 246 3.30 0.67 6.09
C VAL A 246 3.79 0.30 4.71
N ASN A 247 3.68 -0.97 4.31
CA ASN A 247 3.85 -1.38 2.92
C ASN A 247 2.51 -1.25 2.19
N ALA A 248 2.28 -0.12 1.52
CA ALA A 248 1.10 0.15 0.70
C ALA A 248 1.28 -0.23 -0.79
N CYS A 249 2.34 -0.97 -1.15
CA CYS A 249 2.50 -1.52 -2.49
C CYS A 249 1.46 -2.62 -2.75
N THR A 250 1.00 -2.76 -4.00
CA THR A 250 0.03 -3.80 -4.35
C THR A 250 0.64 -5.19 -4.48
N SER A 251 1.95 -5.27 -4.79
CA SER A 251 2.62 -6.56 -5.05
C SER A 251 4.08 -6.59 -4.60
N ARG A 252 4.74 -5.45 -4.38
CA ARG A 252 6.15 -5.40 -4.02
C ARG A 252 6.37 -5.85 -2.58
N TYR A 253 7.26 -6.82 -2.38
CA TYR A 253 7.82 -7.15 -1.08
C TYR A 253 8.92 -6.14 -0.75
N LEU A 254 8.97 -5.69 0.48
CA LEU A 254 9.99 -4.76 0.97
C LEU A 254 10.88 -5.50 1.97
N ASP A 255 12.05 -5.95 1.56
CA ASP A 255 13.13 -6.36 2.47
C ASP A 255 13.97 -5.11 2.76
N LEU A 256 13.58 -4.39 3.81
CA LEU A 256 14.18 -3.11 4.16
C LEU A 256 15.44 -3.30 5.00
N ARG A 257 16.52 -2.63 4.61
CA ARG A 257 17.77 -2.58 5.35
C ARG A 257 18.25 -1.15 5.48
N LEU A 258 18.83 -0.83 6.62
CA LEU A 258 19.43 0.48 6.88
C LEU A 258 20.94 0.29 7.03
N ASP A 259 21.70 0.93 6.15
CA ASP A 259 23.15 0.76 6.08
C ASP A 259 23.83 0.99 7.44
N GLY A 260 24.57 -0.03 7.92
CA GLY A 260 25.35 0.04 9.16
C GLY A 260 24.52 0.18 10.44
N GLN A 261 23.20 0.05 10.37
CA GLN A 261 22.30 0.20 11.52
C GLN A 261 21.35 -0.98 11.63
N ARG A 262 20.72 -1.12 12.78
CA ARG A 262 19.74 -2.16 13.08
C ARG A 262 18.43 -1.54 13.52
N PHE A 263 17.39 -2.35 13.50
CA PHE A 263 16.05 -2.01 13.96
C PHE A 263 15.76 -2.72 15.27
N ASP A 264 15.19 -2.02 16.24
CA ASP A 264 14.54 -2.67 17.38
C ASP A 264 13.05 -2.79 17.09
N VAL A 265 12.61 -3.96 16.65
CA VAL A 265 11.22 -4.23 16.27
C VAL A 265 10.35 -4.24 17.50
N LEU A 266 9.34 -3.36 17.53
CA LEU A 266 8.35 -3.25 18.61
C LEU A 266 7.11 -4.08 18.33
N GLY A 267 6.74 -4.25 17.08
CA GLY A 267 5.56 -5.01 16.68
C GLY A 267 5.40 -5.12 15.18
N TYR A 268 4.61 -6.08 14.76
CA TYR A 268 4.16 -6.26 13.38
C TYR A 268 2.65 -6.24 13.32
N ASP A 269 2.11 -5.64 12.28
CA ASP A 269 0.68 -5.56 12.00
C ASP A 269 -0.10 -5.02 13.22
N SER A 270 -1.01 -5.79 13.78
CA SER A 270 -1.80 -5.42 14.96
C SER A 270 -1.21 -5.95 16.29
N ALA A 271 0.02 -6.49 16.25
CA ALA A 271 0.61 -7.15 17.42
C ALA A 271 1.89 -6.46 17.88
N ARG A 272 1.88 -6.04 19.15
CA ARG A 272 3.11 -5.63 19.85
C ARG A 272 3.84 -6.88 20.36
N LEU A 273 5.16 -6.89 20.24
CA LEU A 273 6.01 -7.91 20.84
C LEU A 273 6.07 -7.73 22.36
N GLU A 274 6.29 -8.83 23.10
CA GLU A 274 6.49 -8.78 24.56
C GLU A 274 7.70 -7.91 24.95
N ARG A 275 8.69 -7.85 24.08
CA ARG A 275 9.89 -7.03 24.19
C ARG A 275 10.42 -6.72 22.80
N PRO A 276 11.11 -5.59 22.62
CA PRO A 276 11.77 -5.26 21.38
C PRO A 276 12.71 -6.37 20.91
N ARG A 277 12.76 -6.60 19.61
CA ARG A 277 13.63 -7.59 18.99
C ARG A 277 14.52 -6.94 17.95
N GLU A 278 15.82 -7.07 18.12
CA GLU A 278 16.79 -6.58 17.15
C GLU A 278 16.64 -7.32 15.80
N ALA A 279 16.73 -6.58 14.71
CA ALA A 279 16.67 -7.09 13.34
C ALA A 279 17.60 -6.28 12.41
N GLU A 280 18.28 -6.98 11.52
CA GLU A 280 19.13 -6.36 10.47
C GLU A 280 18.31 -6.04 9.21
N ALA A 281 17.15 -6.68 9.06
CA ALA A 281 16.26 -6.52 7.93
C ALA A 281 14.80 -6.66 8.35
N LEU A 282 13.91 -5.95 7.63
CA LEU A 282 12.47 -5.98 7.82
C LEU A 282 11.81 -6.46 6.54
N LEU A 283 11.35 -7.71 6.51
CA LEU A 283 10.57 -8.19 5.37
C LEU A 283 9.09 -7.86 5.58
N LEU A 284 8.56 -6.97 4.73
CA LEU A 284 7.16 -6.57 4.72
C LEU A 284 6.50 -6.98 3.41
N LEU A 285 5.49 -7.81 3.49
CA LEU A 285 4.62 -8.14 2.36
C LEU A 285 3.65 -6.98 2.12
N PRO A 286 2.99 -6.90 0.94
CA PRO A 286 1.91 -5.94 0.71
C PRO A 286 0.87 -5.97 1.83
N GLY A 287 0.57 -4.80 2.37
CA GLY A 287 -0.37 -4.65 3.50
C GLY A 287 0.23 -4.82 4.89
N ASN A 288 1.46 -5.35 5.02
CA ASN A 288 2.10 -5.44 6.33
C ASN A 288 2.51 -4.06 6.86
N ARG A 289 2.52 -3.96 8.18
CA ARG A 289 3.00 -2.82 8.94
C ARG A 289 4.03 -3.29 9.96
N VAL A 290 4.95 -2.42 10.29
CA VAL A 290 5.92 -2.66 11.36
C VAL A 290 6.18 -1.37 12.14
N ASP A 291 6.28 -1.49 13.44
CA ASP A 291 6.75 -0.43 14.34
C ASP A 291 8.16 -0.78 14.80
N VAL A 292 9.09 0.14 14.62
CA VAL A 292 10.49 -0.06 15.03
C VAL A 292 11.03 1.17 15.74
N LEU A 293 12.01 0.97 16.62
CA LEU A 293 12.93 2.02 17.05
C LEU A 293 14.19 1.97 16.20
N VAL A 294 14.68 3.16 15.86
CA VAL A 294 15.97 3.37 15.21
C VAL A 294 16.78 4.33 16.06
N THR A 295 17.96 3.89 16.50
CA THR A 295 18.92 4.77 17.16
C THR A 295 19.79 5.40 16.10
N MET A 296 19.73 6.72 15.96
CA MET A 296 20.37 7.47 14.89
C MET A 296 21.90 7.47 15.06
N ALA A 297 22.60 6.80 14.14
CA ALA A 297 24.07 6.83 14.06
C ALA A 297 24.52 8.02 13.21
N GLU A 298 25.56 8.74 13.68
CA GLU A 298 26.12 9.91 13.00
C GLU A 298 26.51 9.62 11.55
N GLY A 299 26.24 10.55 10.65
CA GLY A 299 26.58 10.49 9.24
C GLY A 299 25.39 10.29 8.33
N ARG A 300 25.64 9.67 7.17
CA ARG A 300 24.60 9.39 6.17
C ARG A 300 24.49 7.89 5.94
N SER A 301 23.28 7.39 5.93
CA SER A 301 22.95 6.02 5.60
C SER A 301 21.74 5.97 4.66
N VAL A 302 21.52 4.85 3.98
CA VAL A 302 20.41 4.67 3.06
C VAL A 302 19.50 3.56 3.58
N LEU A 303 18.21 3.85 3.66
CA LEU A 303 17.18 2.82 3.81
C LEU A 303 16.93 2.25 2.42
N THR A 304 17.24 0.98 2.23
CA THR A 304 17.21 0.29 0.94
C THR A 304 16.21 -0.86 0.98
N ALA A 305 15.39 -1.00 -0.06
CA ALA A 305 14.60 -2.20 -0.30
C ALA A 305 15.39 -3.17 -1.19
N ILE A 306 15.69 -4.34 -0.66
CA ILE A 306 16.41 -5.40 -1.38
C ILE A 306 15.40 -6.27 -2.14
N PRO A 307 15.67 -6.62 -3.41
CA PRO A 307 14.81 -7.53 -4.17
C PRO A 307 14.67 -8.89 -3.48
N THR A 308 13.46 -9.37 -3.38
CA THR A 308 13.16 -10.69 -2.81
C THR A 308 12.88 -11.69 -3.93
N ASP A 309 13.60 -12.80 -3.97
CA ASP A 309 13.32 -13.89 -4.91
C ASP A 309 12.01 -14.58 -4.48
N ARG A 310 11.00 -14.48 -5.34
CA ARG A 310 9.68 -15.12 -5.16
C ARG A 310 9.48 -16.28 -6.14
N GLY A 311 10.57 -16.77 -6.73
CA GLY A 311 10.56 -17.77 -7.80
C GLY A 311 10.09 -17.20 -9.14
N SER A 312 10.25 -17.98 -10.19
CA SER A 312 9.80 -17.66 -11.54
C SER A 312 8.62 -18.55 -11.91
N PHE A 313 7.57 -17.95 -12.47
CA PHE A 313 6.48 -18.70 -13.08
C PHE A 313 6.84 -19.13 -14.52
N GLY A 314 7.84 -20.00 -14.67
CA GLY A 314 8.15 -20.70 -15.90
C GLY A 314 8.15 -19.82 -17.17
N MET A 315 7.68 -20.39 -18.30
CA MET A 315 7.65 -19.74 -19.62
C MET A 315 6.64 -18.59 -19.80
N MET A 316 5.92 -18.18 -18.76
CA MET A 316 5.04 -16.98 -18.79
C MET A 316 5.86 -15.72 -18.49
N GLY A 317 6.97 -15.51 -19.18
CA GLY A 317 7.74 -14.27 -19.13
C GLY A 317 6.87 -13.05 -19.45
N GLY A 318 6.90 -12.02 -18.60
CA GLY A 318 6.18 -10.77 -18.87
C GLY A 318 5.96 -9.85 -17.66
N VAL A 319 6.27 -10.28 -16.45
CA VAL A 319 6.24 -9.38 -15.27
C VAL A 319 7.68 -9.01 -14.93
N THR A 320 8.02 -7.76 -15.16
CA THR A 320 9.30 -7.21 -14.73
C THR A 320 9.22 -6.95 -13.23
N ARG A 321 9.95 -7.72 -12.45
CA ARG A 321 10.22 -7.44 -11.04
C ARG A 321 11.55 -6.73 -10.93
N SER A 322 11.67 -5.83 -9.95
CA SER A 322 12.96 -5.23 -9.65
C SER A 322 13.97 -6.32 -9.29
N THR A 323 15.11 -6.33 -9.95
CA THR A 323 16.26 -7.20 -9.63
C THR A 323 17.35 -6.43 -8.91
N GLU A 324 17.23 -5.11 -8.85
CA GLU A 324 18.21 -4.22 -8.25
C GLU A 324 17.67 -3.63 -6.94
N PRO A 325 18.52 -3.41 -5.94
CA PRO A 325 18.15 -2.68 -4.73
C PRO A 325 17.65 -1.28 -5.05
N VAL A 326 16.63 -0.83 -4.30
CA VAL A 326 16.04 0.49 -4.49
C VAL A 326 16.24 1.32 -3.23
N ALA A 327 16.83 2.51 -3.38
CA ALA A 327 16.91 3.48 -2.30
C ALA A 327 15.50 4.01 -1.95
N VAL A 328 15.07 3.77 -0.72
CA VAL A 328 13.75 4.16 -0.21
C VAL A 328 13.81 5.54 0.43
N ALA A 329 14.82 5.78 1.28
CA ALA A 329 15.06 7.05 1.92
C ALA A 329 16.55 7.23 2.25
N THR A 330 17.01 8.48 2.37
CA THR A 330 18.30 8.80 2.96
C THR A 330 18.09 9.18 4.42
N VAL A 331 18.91 8.65 5.32
CA VAL A 331 18.95 9.07 6.72
C VAL A 331 20.17 9.95 6.91
N ALA A 332 19.96 11.20 7.34
CA ALA A 332 21.00 12.18 7.59
C ALA A 332 21.01 12.56 9.06
N VAL A 333 22.11 12.25 9.73
CA VAL A 333 22.27 12.42 11.18
C VAL A 333 23.45 13.34 11.42
N ASP A 334 23.15 14.53 11.92
CA ASP A 334 24.13 15.56 12.19
C ASP A 334 23.78 16.40 13.44
N GLY A 335 24.67 17.32 13.85
CA GLY A 335 24.48 18.18 14.98
C GLY A 335 24.97 17.58 16.31
N ASP A 336 24.56 18.19 17.41
CA ASP A 336 24.99 17.77 18.76
C ASP A 336 24.34 16.44 19.14
N ALA A 337 25.14 15.53 19.70
CA ALA A 337 24.63 14.26 20.21
C ALA A 337 23.62 14.45 21.33
N VAL A 338 22.62 13.58 21.37
CA VAL A 338 21.61 13.53 22.42
C VAL A 338 21.66 12.19 23.14
N ASP A 339 21.53 12.27 24.46
CA ASP A 339 21.34 11.07 25.28
C ASP A 339 19.81 10.83 25.40
N THR A 340 19.29 9.90 24.60
CA THR A 340 17.90 9.53 24.67
C THR A 340 17.73 8.41 25.71
N PRO A 341 16.98 8.63 26.80
CA PRO A 341 16.74 7.58 27.78
C PRO A 341 16.10 6.36 27.13
N PRO A 342 16.47 5.13 27.53
CA PRO A 342 15.85 3.91 27.00
C PRO A 342 14.34 3.98 27.08
N VAL A 343 13.68 3.73 25.97
CA VAL A 343 12.22 3.72 25.90
C VAL A 343 11.72 2.36 26.38
N THR A 344 10.86 2.38 27.39
CA THR A 344 10.16 1.19 27.86
C THR A 344 8.76 1.19 27.28
N PHE A 345 8.38 0.09 26.63
CA PHE A 345 7.03 -0.15 26.17
C PHE A 345 6.32 -1.09 27.11
N ALA A 346 5.02 -0.86 27.32
CA ALA A 346 4.20 -1.83 28.04
C ALA A 346 4.26 -3.19 27.33
N ALA A 347 4.33 -4.25 28.10
CA ALA A 347 4.29 -5.61 27.56
C ALA A 347 2.95 -5.84 26.85
N SER A 348 2.97 -6.64 25.78
CA SER A 348 1.74 -7.05 25.11
C SER A 348 0.81 -7.75 26.09
N THR A 349 -0.46 -7.32 26.12
CA THR A 349 -1.54 -7.98 26.86
C THR A 349 -2.25 -9.03 26.03
N ALA A 350 -1.84 -9.22 24.75
CA ALA A 350 -2.44 -10.17 23.84
C ALA A 350 -2.30 -11.61 24.36
N ARG A 351 -3.38 -12.37 24.29
CA ARG A 351 -3.38 -13.78 24.68
C ARG A 351 -2.51 -14.60 23.72
N ASP A 352 -1.55 -15.37 24.24
CA ASP A 352 -0.77 -16.32 23.44
C ASP A 352 -1.65 -17.52 23.06
N LEU A 353 -2.02 -17.59 21.77
CA LEU A 353 -2.86 -18.66 21.24
C LEU A 353 -2.09 -19.93 20.85
N ARG A 354 -0.76 -19.93 20.86
CA ARG A 354 0.06 -21.08 20.43
C ARG A 354 -0.19 -22.33 21.31
N ARG A 355 -0.65 -22.14 22.53
CA ARG A 355 -0.99 -23.22 23.48
C ARG A 355 -2.49 -23.42 23.68
N ALA A 356 -3.31 -22.68 22.91
CA ALA A 356 -4.75 -22.86 22.98
C ALA A 356 -5.15 -24.19 22.32
N ALA A 357 -6.19 -24.82 22.87
CA ALA A 357 -6.74 -26.02 22.24
C ALA A 357 -7.30 -25.70 20.86
N VAL A 358 -6.92 -26.48 19.86
CA VAL A 358 -7.44 -26.35 18.50
C VAL A 358 -8.80 -27.01 18.45
N ALA A 359 -9.87 -26.24 18.33
CA ALA A 359 -11.23 -26.75 18.25
C ALA A 359 -11.51 -27.45 16.90
N ARG A 360 -10.94 -26.94 15.81
CA ARG A 360 -11.13 -27.47 14.46
C ARG A 360 -9.98 -27.10 13.54
N THR A 361 -9.58 -28.02 12.67
CA THR A 361 -8.63 -27.79 11.56
C THR A 361 -9.39 -27.79 10.25
N ARG A 362 -9.05 -26.83 9.36
CA ARG A 362 -9.57 -26.76 7.99
C ARG A 362 -8.43 -26.71 7.00
N THR A 363 -8.63 -27.32 5.84
CA THR A 363 -7.70 -27.22 4.71
C THR A 363 -8.39 -26.39 3.63
N LEU A 364 -7.72 -25.34 3.15
CA LEU A 364 -8.16 -24.54 2.02
C LEU A 364 -7.18 -24.75 0.88
N VAL A 365 -7.69 -25.08 -0.30
CA VAL A 365 -6.89 -25.27 -1.52
C VAL A 365 -6.97 -23.99 -2.34
N LEU A 366 -5.87 -23.23 -2.34
CA LEU A 366 -5.71 -22.07 -3.21
C LEU A 366 -5.15 -22.53 -4.54
N ALA A 367 -5.85 -22.26 -5.62
CA ALA A 367 -5.42 -22.66 -6.95
C ALA A 367 -5.48 -21.50 -7.94
N MET A 368 -4.52 -21.50 -8.86
CA MET A 368 -4.47 -20.64 -10.03
C MET A 368 -4.44 -21.55 -11.26
N GLY A 369 -5.50 -21.56 -12.07
CA GLY A 369 -5.61 -22.45 -13.20
C GLY A 369 -6.53 -21.89 -14.29
N GLY A 370 -6.23 -22.24 -15.53
CA GLY A 370 -7.09 -22.03 -16.69
C GLY A 370 -7.03 -23.30 -17.52
N GLY A 371 -8.19 -23.84 -17.90
CA GLY A 371 -8.25 -25.07 -18.66
C GLY A 371 -7.49 -24.95 -19.98
N MET A 372 -6.47 -25.78 -20.16
CA MET A 372 -5.71 -25.89 -21.40
C MET A 372 -6.55 -26.31 -22.62
N MET A 373 -7.82 -26.62 -22.43
CA MET A 373 -8.70 -27.16 -23.48
C MET A 373 -9.97 -26.34 -23.77
N GLY A 374 -10.05 -25.05 -23.37
CA GLY A 374 -11.31 -24.33 -23.56
C GLY A 374 -11.25 -22.82 -23.65
N GLY A 375 -10.11 -22.19 -23.92
CA GLY A 375 -10.07 -20.73 -24.14
C GLY A 375 -10.49 -19.87 -22.93
N GLY A 376 -10.55 -20.44 -21.72
CA GLY A 376 -10.93 -19.77 -20.49
C GLY A 376 -9.78 -18.96 -19.93
N MET A 377 -10.07 -17.74 -19.47
CA MET A 377 -9.12 -16.92 -18.70
C MET A 377 -8.68 -17.69 -17.46
N MET A 378 -7.43 -17.47 -17.02
CA MET A 378 -6.94 -18.03 -15.76
C MET A 378 -7.85 -17.55 -14.61
N ALA A 379 -8.30 -18.49 -13.79
CA ALA A 379 -9.11 -18.21 -12.62
C ALA A 379 -8.31 -18.45 -11.34
N PHE A 380 -8.53 -17.60 -10.35
CA PHE A 380 -8.08 -17.83 -8.98
C PHE A 380 -9.24 -18.44 -8.21
N THR A 381 -8.99 -19.56 -7.56
CA THR A 381 -10.03 -20.28 -6.83
C THR A 381 -9.61 -20.66 -5.43
N ILE A 382 -10.58 -20.74 -4.52
CA ILE A 382 -10.46 -21.34 -3.20
C ILE A 382 -11.38 -22.56 -3.21
N ASP A 383 -10.83 -23.76 -2.98
CA ASP A 383 -11.54 -25.05 -3.03
C ASP A 383 -12.31 -25.25 -4.36
N GLY A 384 -11.72 -24.76 -5.47
CA GLY A 384 -12.30 -24.85 -6.81
C GLY A 384 -13.36 -23.78 -7.14
N ALA A 385 -13.77 -22.94 -6.20
CA ALA A 385 -14.74 -21.86 -6.42
C ALA A 385 -14.03 -20.52 -6.65
N SER A 386 -14.44 -19.78 -7.69
CA SER A 386 -14.04 -18.39 -7.89
C SER A 386 -14.84 -17.48 -6.96
N PHE A 387 -14.30 -16.30 -6.66
CA PHE A 387 -14.99 -15.30 -5.84
C PHE A 387 -16.35 -14.93 -6.44
N ASP A 388 -17.36 -14.91 -5.57
CA ASP A 388 -18.73 -14.51 -5.87
C ASP A 388 -19.24 -13.70 -4.66
N PRO A 389 -19.57 -12.41 -4.81
CA PRO A 389 -19.99 -11.56 -3.69
C PRO A 389 -21.31 -11.98 -3.06
N ASP A 390 -22.13 -12.75 -3.77
CA ASP A 390 -23.46 -13.18 -3.34
C ASP A 390 -23.47 -14.59 -2.74
N ARG A 391 -22.28 -15.20 -2.57
CA ARG A 391 -22.15 -16.59 -2.09
C ARG A 391 -21.22 -16.68 -0.87
N ILE A 392 -21.68 -17.39 0.14
CA ILE A 392 -20.87 -17.79 1.28
C ILE A 392 -20.28 -19.18 0.99
N ASP A 393 -18.97 -19.25 0.72
CA ASP A 393 -18.30 -20.53 0.43
C ASP A 393 -17.84 -21.26 1.70
N GLN A 394 -17.57 -20.52 2.79
CA GLN A 394 -17.10 -21.06 4.05
C GLN A 394 -17.84 -20.41 5.21
N ASP A 395 -18.55 -21.20 6.00
CA ASP A 395 -19.16 -20.76 7.25
C ASP A 395 -18.30 -21.23 8.44
N VAL A 396 -17.88 -20.29 9.28
CA VAL A 396 -17.03 -20.53 10.45
C VAL A 396 -17.78 -20.06 11.70
N ALA A 397 -18.35 -21.01 12.44
CA ALA A 397 -18.79 -20.71 13.80
C ALA A 397 -17.58 -20.43 14.69
N LEU A 398 -17.63 -19.33 15.42
CA LEU A 398 -16.64 -18.92 16.45
C LEU A 398 -16.97 -19.60 17.77
#